data_62a969e1ff7caa4eb0b17aedea8429fd
#
_entry.id   62a969e1ff7caa4eb0b17aedea8429fd
#
_cell.length_a   1.000
_cell.length_b   1.000
_cell.length_c   1.000
_cell.angle_alpha   90.00
_cell.angle_beta   90.00
_cell.angle_gamma   90.00
#
_symmetry.space_group_name_H-M   'P 1'
#
loop_
_entity.id
_entity.type
_entity.pdbx_description
1 polymer ?
#
loop_
_entity_poly.entity_id
_entity_poly.type
_entity_poly.pdbx_seq_one_letter_code
_entity_poly.pdbx_strand_id
1 'polypeptide(L)'
;MQDVRPVQTAWQGHALSSSGMAGVFVGEAMSREGKGTDSESEEGRSRPLSWSDVEERLAKGGWFWLATVRSDASPHVMPLFAAWAGTSFFIASKDRARKSRNLEAEPRCVITTDTGDLHVIVEGIAEHVRDATALQRAVSAFEVVYGWPTRVDGDHLDADYGAPTSGGPPYEVYEVTPTKAFALPTDGESTTPTRWVWQA
;
A
#
# COMPACT_ATOMS: atom_id res chain seq x y z
N MET A 1 -29.78 14.83 22.16
CA MET A 1 -29.02 13.73 22.76
C MET A 1 -29.52 12.46 22.11
N GLN A 2 -28.87 12.05 20.98
CA GLN A 2 -29.27 10.88 20.20
C GLN A 2 -28.37 9.71 20.61
N ASP A 3 -29.03 8.63 21.03
CA ASP A 3 -28.42 7.39 21.49
C ASP A 3 -27.82 6.63 20.28
N VAL A 4 -26.51 6.64 20.15
CA VAL A 4 -25.78 5.91 19.10
C VAL A 4 -25.41 4.54 19.62
N ARG A 5 -26.17 3.52 19.24
CA ARG A 5 -25.85 2.11 19.57
C ARG A 5 -24.81 1.56 18.61
N PRO A 6 -23.73 0.94 19.11
CA PRO A 6 -22.75 0.28 18.23
C PRO A 6 -23.36 -1.00 17.63
N VAL A 7 -23.22 -1.15 16.31
CA VAL A 7 -23.52 -2.40 15.62
C VAL A 7 -22.34 -3.35 15.86
N GLN A 8 -22.54 -4.37 16.69
CA GLN A 8 -21.58 -5.46 16.84
C GLN A 8 -21.66 -6.39 15.64
N THR A 9 -20.68 -6.32 14.76
CA THR A 9 -20.36 -7.40 13.82
C THR A 9 -19.45 -8.37 14.53
N ALA A 10 -19.93 -9.61 14.70
CA ALA A 10 -19.18 -10.68 15.36
C ALA A 10 -17.95 -11.06 14.53
N TRP A 11 -16.78 -10.74 15.02
CA TRP A 11 -15.51 -11.32 14.57
C TRP A 11 -15.33 -12.68 15.26
N GLN A 12 -15.39 -13.77 14.51
CA GLN A 12 -14.92 -15.07 15.01
C GLN A 12 -13.39 -15.07 14.94
N GLY A 13 -12.75 -14.69 16.04
CA GLY A 13 -11.31 -14.75 16.20
C GLY A 13 -10.83 -16.20 16.35
N HIS A 14 -9.96 -16.63 15.47
CA HIS A 14 -9.09 -17.78 15.76
C HIS A 14 -8.04 -17.32 16.76
N ALA A 15 -8.01 -18.00 17.89
CA ALA A 15 -7.05 -17.75 18.95
C ALA A 15 -5.63 -18.11 18.46
N LEU A 16 -4.77 -17.09 18.33
CA LEU A 16 -3.34 -17.30 18.15
C LEU A 16 -2.75 -17.63 19.54
N SER A 17 -2.15 -18.80 19.62
CA SER A 17 -1.36 -19.28 20.76
C SER A 17 -0.20 -18.32 21.03
N SER A 18 -0.13 -17.79 22.24
CA SER A 18 0.97 -16.96 22.73
C SER A 18 2.21 -17.82 22.99
N SER A 19 3.19 -17.75 22.13
CA SER A 19 4.57 -18.17 22.41
C SER A 19 5.56 -17.31 21.65
N GLY A 20 6.34 -16.51 22.36
CA GLY A 20 7.64 -16.00 21.95
C GLY A 20 7.66 -14.69 21.18
N MET A 21 7.51 -13.54 21.88
CA MET A 21 8.07 -12.27 21.39
C MET A 21 9.58 -12.29 21.61
N ALA A 22 10.34 -12.64 20.58
CA ALA A 22 11.78 -12.39 20.50
C ALA A 22 12.04 -11.20 19.58
N GLY A 23 12.91 -10.30 20.03
CA GLY A 23 13.12 -8.94 19.54
C GLY A 23 13.32 -8.78 18.02
N VAL A 24 12.70 -7.74 17.50
CA VAL A 24 12.89 -7.25 16.14
C VAL A 24 14.28 -6.61 16.04
N PHE A 25 15.22 -7.29 15.39
CA PHE A 25 16.47 -6.68 14.95
C PHE A 25 16.30 -6.15 13.51
N VAL A 26 16.40 -4.83 13.34
CA VAL A 26 16.49 -4.20 12.02
C VAL A 26 17.94 -4.32 11.57
N GLY A 27 18.24 -5.28 10.69
CA GLY A 27 19.54 -5.42 10.05
C GLY A 27 19.54 -4.71 8.68
N GLU A 28 20.43 -3.75 8.49
CA GLU A 28 20.70 -3.17 7.16
C GLU A 28 21.43 -4.20 6.29
N ALA A 29 20.80 -4.67 5.24
CA ALA A 29 21.47 -5.44 4.21
C ALA A 29 22.26 -4.50 3.28
N MET A 30 23.50 -4.17 3.62
CA MET A 30 24.45 -3.55 2.69
C MET A 30 25.01 -4.63 1.76
N SER A 31 24.73 -4.50 0.46
CA SER A 31 25.44 -5.26 -0.57
C SER A 31 26.93 -4.92 -0.53
N ARG A 32 27.75 -5.85 -0.11
CA ARG A 32 29.20 -5.86 -0.37
C ARG A 32 29.50 -6.98 -1.34
N GLU A 33 29.96 -6.66 -2.54
CA GLU A 33 30.66 -7.62 -3.40
C GLU A 33 31.94 -8.08 -2.70
N GLY A 34 32.01 -9.36 -2.39
CA GLY A 34 33.19 -10.03 -1.87
C GLY A 34 33.29 -11.41 -2.50
N LYS A 35 34.27 -11.57 -3.40
CA LYS A 35 34.67 -12.83 -4.00
C LYS A 35 35.31 -13.72 -2.93
N GLY A 36 34.72 -14.89 -2.67
CA GLY A 36 35.26 -15.90 -1.79
C GLY A 36 34.61 -17.23 -2.04
N THR A 37 35.37 -18.14 -2.64
CA THR A 37 35.06 -19.56 -2.78
C THR A 37 35.11 -20.24 -1.41
N ASP A 38 33.98 -20.85 -0.98
CA ASP A 38 34.00 -22.08 -0.21
C ASP A 38 32.58 -22.70 -0.21
N SER A 39 32.53 -23.95 -0.61
CA SER A 39 31.35 -24.78 -0.65
C SER A 39 30.99 -25.26 0.75
N GLU A 40 30.15 -24.53 1.46
CA GLU A 40 29.42 -25.02 2.61
C GLU A 40 27.92 -24.92 2.36
N SER A 41 27.22 -26.03 2.65
CA SER A 41 25.81 -26.29 2.46
C SER A 41 24.90 -25.07 2.74
N GLU A 42 24.20 -24.59 1.70
CA GLU A 42 23.22 -23.48 1.74
C GLU A 42 21.88 -23.83 2.42
N GLU A 43 21.83 -24.87 3.24
CA GLU A 43 20.63 -25.21 4.03
C GLU A 43 20.60 -24.33 5.29
N GLY A 44 19.79 -23.25 5.22
CA GLY A 44 19.47 -22.43 6.40
C GLY A 44 19.60 -20.91 6.26
N ARG A 45 19.95 -20.36 5.09
CA ARG A 45 19.94 -18.90 4.88
C ARG A 45 18.61 -18.48 4.26
N SER A 46 17.80 -17.74 5.02
CA SER A 46 16.62 -17.09 4.49
C SER A 46 17.02 -16.15 3.35
N ARG A 47 16.38 -16.28 2.19
CA ARG A 47 16.67 -15.50 0.98
C ARG A 47 16.03 -14.10 1.10
N PRO A 48 16.71 -13.00 0.73
CA PRO A 48 16.08 -11.72 0.60
C PRO A 48 14.94 -11.79 -0.43
N LEU A 49 13.84 -11.08 -0.15
CA LEU A 49 12.74 -10.92 -1.10
C LEU A 49 13.21 -10.13 -2.31
N SER A 50 12.79 -10.52 -3.52
CA SER A 50 12.92 -9.67 -4.68
C SER A 50 11.78 -8.64 -4.70
N TRP A 51 12.00 -7.49 -5.33
CA TRP A 51 10.91 -6.52 -5.49
C TRP A 51 9.77 -7.10 -6.34
N SER A 52 10.07 -7.90 -7.36
CA SER A 52 9.06 -8.60 -8.17
C SER A 52 8.15 -9.51 -7.35
N ASP A 53 8.68 -10.18 -6.33
CA ASP A 53 7.85 -11.01 -5.42
C ASP A 53 6.83 -10.14 -4.66
N VAL A 54 7.19 -8.90 -4.32
CA VAL A 54 6.30 -7.95 -3.67
C VAL A 54 5.29 -7.37 -4.66
N GLU A 55 5.72 -7.00 -5.87
CA GLU A 55 4.85 -6.48 -6.93
C GLU A 55 3.73 -7.45 -7.30
N GLU A 56 4.03 -8.73 -7.40
CA GLU A 56 3.04 -9.78 -7.67
C GLU A 56 1.93 -9.82 -6.60
N ARG A 57 2.26 -9.51 -5.36
CA ARG A 57 1.29 -9.43 -4.26
C ARG A 57 0.49 -8.15 -4.31
N LEU A 58 1.16 -7.02 -4.54
CA LEU A 58 0.50 -5.71 -4.67
C LEU A 58 -0.50 -5.68 -5.84
N ALA A 59 -0.15 -6.35 -6.95
CA ALA A 59 -1.00 -6.44 -8.14
C ALA A 59 -2.30 -7.24 -7.92
N LYS A 60 -2.37 -8.06 -6.87
CA LYS A 60 -3.61 -8.78 -6.50
C LYS A 60 -4.66 -7.87 -5.88
N GLY A 61 -4.28 -6.64 -5.52
CA GLY A 61 -5.16 -5.71 -4.83
C GLY A 61 -5.46 -6.13 -3.39
N GLY A 62 -6.60 -5.69 -2.89
CA GLY A 62 -7.05 -5.95 -1.52
C GLY A 62 -7.25 -4.66 -0.74
N TRP A 63 -7.16 -4.75 0.58
CA TRP A 63 -7.26 -3.61 1.46
C TRP A 63 -5.89 -3.00 1.73
N PHE A 64 -5.81 -1.69 1.54
CA PHE A 64 -4.64 -0.90 1.87
C PHE A 64 -5.01 0.16 2.91
N TRP A 65 -4.03 0.60 3.68
CA TRP A 65 -4.15 1.76 4.57
C TRP A 65 -3.26 2.87 4.05
N LEU A 66 -3.84 4.03 3.85
CA LEU A 66 -3.12 5.24 3.47
C LEU A 66 -2.90 6.11 4.72
N ALA A 67 -1.66 6.30 5.09
CA ALA A 67 -1.24 7.27 6.10
C ALA A 67 -0.87 8.59 5.43
N THR A 68 -1.44 9.68 5.93
CA THR A 68 -1.18 11.06 5.50
C THR A 68 -0.99 11.95 6.72
N VAL A 69 -0.52 13.18 6.52
CA VAL A 69 -0.27 14.14 7.60
C VAL A 69 -1.24 15.31 7.48
N ARG A 70 -1.88 15.70 8.58
CA ARG A 70 -2.72 16.90 8.64
C ARG A 70 -1.88 18.17 8.75
N SER A 71 -2.50 19.32 8.53
CA SER A 71 -1.85 20.62 8.64
C SER A 71 -1.29 20.94 10.04
N ASP A 72 -1.80 20.29 11.08
CA ASP A 72 -1.29 20.37 12.45
C ASP A 72 -0.20 19.32 12.75
N ALA A 73 0.34 18.68 11.72
CA ALA A 73 1.30 17.58 11.77
C ALA A 73 0.78 16.30 12.42
N SER A 74 -0.49 16.19 12.78
CA SER A 74 -1.04 14.95 13.32
C SER A 74 -1.23 13.90 12.21
N PRO A 75 -0.93 12.62 12.48
CA PRO A 75 -1.12 11.55 11.50
C PRO A 75 -2.61 11.26 11.26
N HIS A 76 -2.91 10.79 10.05
CA HIS A 76 -4.25 10.38 9.65
C HIS A 76 -4.15 9.13 8.79
N VAL A 77 -4.81 8.05 9.20
CA VAL A 77 -4.81 6.76 8.49
C VAL A 77 -6.24 6.37 8.13
N MET A 78 -6.44 5.93 6.88
CA MET A 78 -7.73 5.43 6.41
C MET A 78 -7.54 4.23 5.49
N PRO A 79 -8.42 3.21 5.58
CA PRO A 79 -8.45 2.14 4.60
C PRO A 79 -8.94 2.66 3.25
N LEU A 80 -8.39 2.09 2.17
CA LEU A 80 -8.82 2.40 0.80
C LEU A 80 -8.44 1.27 -0.17
N PHE A 81 -8.94 1.37 -1.39
CA PHE A 81 -8.41 0.63 -2.52
C PHE A 81 -7.27 1.42 -3.17
N ALA A 82 -6.13 0.77 -3.34
CA ALA A 82 -5.00 1.29 -4.11
C ALA A 82 -4.64 0.28 -5.20
N ALA A 83 -4.61 0.72 -6.45
CA ALA A 83 -4.29 -0.13 -7.58
C ALA A 83 -2.81 0.02 -7.93
N TRP A 84 -2.03 -1.06 -7.79
CA TRP A 84 -0.64 -1.10 -8.24
C TRP A 84 -0.59 -1.21 -9.76
N ALA A 85 0.13 -0.32 -10.40
CA ALA A 85 0.26 -0.23 -11.87
C ALA A 85 1.71 -0.47 -12.36
N GLY A 86 2.47 -1.32 -11.67
CA GLY A 86 3.83 -1.73 -12.01
C GLY A 86 4.93 -0.79 -11.52
N THR A 87 4.68 0.52 -11.43
CA THR A 87 5.67 1.50 -10.96
C THR A 87 5.13 2.45 -9.89
N SER A 88 3.81 2.54 -9.77
CA SER A 88 3.12 3.46 -8.86
C SER A 88 1.77 2.89 -8.43
N PHE A 89 1.20 3.46 -7.38
CA PHE A 89 -0.19 3.21 -7.01
C PHE A 89 -1.10 4.31 -7.54
N PHE A 90 -2.29 3.92 -8.00
CA PHE A 90 -3.40 4.85 -8.16
C PHE A 90 -4.38 4.73 -7.01
N ILE A 91 -4.79 5.86 -6.46
CA ILE A 91 -5.85 5.96 -5.45
C ILE A 91 -6.92 6.94 -5.91
N ALA A 92 -8.18 6.60 -5.65
CA ALA A 92 -9.32 7.46 -5.92
C ALA A 92 -9.89 8.01 -4.61
N SER A 93 -10.23 9.28 -4.57
CA SER A 93 -10.74 9.95 -3.39
C SER A 93 -11.70 11.08 -3.74
N LYS A 94 -12.56 11.45 -2.80
CA LYS A 94 -13.38 12.67 -2.95
C LYS A 94 -12.52 13.90 -2.70
N ASP A 95 -12.76 14.97 -3.47
CA ASP A 95 -12.12 16.27 -3.30
C ASP A 95 -12.12 16.74 -1.82
N ARG A 96 -13.28 16.68 -1.17
CA ARG A 96 -13.43 17.11 0.23
C ARG A 96 -13.00 16.09 1.27
N ALA A 97 -12.49 14.93 0.88
CA ALA A 97 -12.01 13.94 1.84
C ALA A 97 -10.78 14.46 2.61
N ARG A 98 -10.65 14.04 3.87
CA ARG A 98 -9.49 14.47 4.69
C ARG A 98 -8.17 14.10 4.04
N LYS A 99 -8.08 12.88 3.49
CA LYS A 99 -6.86 12.40 2.83
C LYS A 99 -6.49 13.25 1.61
N SER A 100 -7.47 13.69 0.78
CA SER A 100 -7.20 14.57 -0.37
C SER A 100 -6.62 15.90 0.08
N ARG A 101 -7.26 16.58 1.02
CA ARG A 101 -6.74 17.84 1.57
C ARG A 101 -5.37 17.70 2.25
N ASN A 102 -5.10 16.54 2.85
CA ASN A 102 -3.80 16.27 3.44
C ASN A 102 -2.73 16.15 2.34
N LEU A 103 -3.01 15.37 1.29
CA LEU A 103 -2.07 15.14 0.18
C LEU A 103 -1.79 16.42 -0.64
N GLU A 104 -2.76 17.31 -0.76
CA GLU A 104 -2.55 18.62 -1.37
C GLU A 104 -1.58 19.52 -0.57
N ALA A 105 -1.65 19.43 0.75
CA ALA A 105 -0.79 20.22 1.64
C ALA A 105 0.58 19.59 1.87
N GLU A 106 0.64 18.25 1.96
CA GLU A 106 1.82 17.44 2.20
C GLU A 106 1.70 16.15 1.37
N PRO A 107 2.40 16.04 0.24
CA PRO A 107 2.25 14.92 -0.68
C PRO A 107 2.93 13.63 -0.20
N ARG A 108 3.80 13.69 0.80
CA ARG A 108 4.43 12.49 1.37
C ARG A 108 3.41 11.65 2.10
N CYS A 109 3.37 10.39 1.78
CA CYS A 109 2.42 9.45 2.36
C CYS A 109 3.02 8.05 2.50
N VAL A 110 2.29 7.19 3.18
CA VAL A 110 2.64 5.77 3.31
C VAL A 110 1.42 4.94 2.95
N ILE A 111 1.60 3.96 2.08
CA ILE A 111 0.61 2.92 1.79
C ILE A 111 1.08 1.62 2.42
N THR A 112 0.21 0.98 3.19
CA THR A 112 0.51 -0.32 3.81
C THR A 112 -0.56 -1.34 3.48
N THR A 113 -0.15 -2.61 3.41
CA THR A 113 -1.07 -3.75 3.26
C THR A 113 -0.51 -4.98 3.95
N ASP A 114 -1.41 -5.88 4.28
CA ASP A 114 -1.11 -7.25 4.70
C ASP A 114 -1.54 -8.19 3.57
N THR A 115 -0.61 -8.96 3.02
CA THR A 115 -0.88 -9.92 1.95
C THR A 115 -1.09 -11.35 2.48
N GLY A 116 -1.11 -11.52 3.81
CA GLY A 116 -1.20 -12.79 4.51
C GLY A 116 0.16 -13.42 4.82
N ASP A 117 1.11 -13.30 3.90
CA ASP A 117 2.49 -13.78 4.04
C ASP A 117 3.51 -12.65 4.22
N LEU A 118 3.15 -11.41 3.85
CA LEU A 118 3.99 -10.22 4.00
C LEU A 118 3.20 -9.03 4.56
N HIS A 119 3.81 -8.30 5.49
CA HIS A 119 3.44 -6.92 5.75
C HIS A 119 4.25 -6.02 4.82
N VAL A 120 3.57 -5.28 3.95
CA VAL A 120 4.20 -4.38 2.99
C VAL A 120 3.93 -2.93 3.37
N ILE A 121 5.00 -2.12 3.38
CA ILE A 121 4.97 -0.69 3.71
C ILE A 121 5.66 0.04 2.56
N VAL A 122 4.98 0.97 1.92
CA VAL A 122 5.51 1.78 0.82
C VAL A 122 5.41 3.25 1.19
N GLU A 123 6.55 3.89 1.41
CA GLU A 123 6.66 5.35 1.50
C GLU A 123 6.70 5.92 0.08
N GLY A 124 5.96 7.00 -0.17
CA GLY A 124 5.88 7.57 -1.51
C GLY A 124 5.44 9.03 -1.52
N ILE A 125 5.43 9.58 -2.72
CA ILE A 125 4.97 10.94 -3.01
C ILE A 125 3.71 10.82 -3.87
N ALA A 126 2.64 11.45 -3.43
CA ALA A 126 1.36 11.50 -4.12
C ALA A 126 1.31 12.75 -5.02
N GLU A 127 0.99 12.54 -6.28
CA GLU A 127 0.71 13.62 -7.23
C GLU A 127 -0.75 13.57 -7.64
N HIS A 128 -1.41 14.73 -7.66
CA HIS A 128 -2.77 14.86 -8.15
C HIS A 128 -2.79 14.75 -9.68
N VAL A 129 -3.47 13.73 -10.20
CA VAL A 129 -3.52 13.42 -11.63
C VAL A 129 -4.73 14.09 -12.26
N ARG A 130 -4.51 14.88 -13.33
CA ARG A 130 -5.55 15.56 -14.10
C ARG A 130 -5.44 15.39 -15.60
N ASP A 131 -4.28 14.94 -16.08
CA ASP A 131 -4.11 14.69 -17.51
C ASP A 131 -4.81 13.38 -17.94
N ALA A 132 -5.38 13.41 -19.15
CA ALA A 132 -6.21 12.32 -19.66
C ALA A 132 -5.44 10.99 -19.78
N THR A 133 -4.15 11.03 -20.07
CA THR A 133 -3.33 9.83 -20.25
C THR A 133 -3.11 9.12 -18.91
N ALA A 134 -2.76 9.87 -17.87
CA ALA A 134 -2.57 9.30 -16.54
C ALA A 134 -3.91 8.88 -15.91
N LEU A 135 -4.99 9.62 -16.14
CA LEU A 135 -6.34 9.20 -15.74
C LEU A 135 -6.75 7.88 -16.43
N GLN A 136 -6.42 7.70 -17.72
CA GLN A 136 -6.70 6.44 -18.42
C GLN A 136 -5.87 5.27 -17.87
N ARG A 137 -4.63 5.52 -17.42
CA ARG A 137 -3.82 4.51 -16.70
C ARG A 137 -4.49 4.10 -15.38
N ALA A 138 -5.02 5.08 -14.64
CA ALA A 138 -5.76 4.81 -13.42
C ALA A 138 -7.03 3.98 -13.66
N VAL A 139 -7.82 4.32 -14.68
CA VAL A 139 -8.99 3.52 -15.12
C VAL A 139 -8.58 2.08 -15.37
N SER A 140 -7.55 1.86 -16.18
CA SER A 140 -7.06 0.52 -16.50
C SER A 140 -6.57 -0.23 -15.25
N ALA A 141 -5.90 0.45 -14.33
CA ALA A 141 -5.42 -0.15 -13.08
C ALA A 141 -6.58 -0.57 -12.17
N PHE A 142 -7.59 0.27 -11.99
CA PHE A 142 -8.78 -0.06 -11.18
C PHE A 142 -9.60 -1.19 -11.78
N GLU A 143 -9.74 -1.23 -13.10
CA GLU A 143 -10.43 -2.33 -13.80
C GLU A 143 -9.68 -3.65 -13.61
N VAL A 144 -8.36 -3.68 -13.85
CA VAL A 144 -7.54 -4.89 -13.74
C VAL A 144 -7.50 -5.42 -12.31
N VAL A 145 -7.33 -4.54 -11.31
CA VAL A 145 -7.11 -4.96 -9.93
C VAL A 145 -8.42 -5.27 -9.20
N TYR A 146 -9.48 -4.50 -9.48
CA TYR A 146 -10.73 -4.57 -8.71
C TYR A 146 -11.98 -4.86 -9.55
N GLY A 147 -11.87 -4.91 -10.89
CA GLY A 147 -13.02 -4.97 -11.78
C GLY A 147 -13.94 -3.75 -11.61
N TRP A 148 -13.39 -2.60 -11.18
CA TRP A 148 -14.15 -1.40 -10.92
C TRP A 148 -14.24 -0.55 -12.19
N PRO A 149 -15.45 -0.47 -12.82
CA PRO A 149 -15.64 0.18 -14.12
C PRO A 149 -15.69 1.70 -13.97
N THR A 150 -14.51 2.29 -13.84
CA THR A 150 -14.35 3.74 -13.84
C THR A 150 -14.19 4.25 -15.28
N ARG A 151 -14.42 5.55 -15.48
CA ARG A 151 -14.21 6.25 -16.76
C ARG A 151 -13.71 7.66 -16.50
N VAL A 152 -12.95 8.19 -17.45
CA VAL A 152 -12.50 9.58 -17.39
C VAL A 152 -13.68 10.51 -17.69
N ASP A 153 -13.87 11.51 -16.83
CA ASP A 153 -14.85 12.58 -17.01
C ASP A 153 -14.17 13.93 -16.65
N GLY A 154 -13.74 14.65 -17.70
CA GLY A 154 -12.94 15.86 -17.53
C GLY A 154 -11.58 15.55 -16.91
N ASP A 155 -11.30 16.11 -15.74
CA ASP A 155 -10.05 15.95 -14.97
C ASP A 155 -10.18 15.02 -13.77
N HIS A 156 -11.25 14.22 -13.70
CA HIS A 156 -11.56 13.28 -12.63
C HIS A 156 -12.11 11.96 -13.16
N LEU A 157 -12.42 11.01 -12.27
CA LEU A 157 -13.08 9.77 -12.63
C LEU A 157 -14.55 9.78 -12.20
N ASP A 158 -15.37 9.24 -13.10
CA ASP A 158 -16.75 8.82 -12.83
C ASP A 158 -16.83 7.28 -12.75
N ALA A 159 -17.89 6.74 -12.16
CA ALA A 159 -18.14 5.31 -12.06
C ALA A 159 -19.65 5.03 -11.91
N ASP A 160 -20.08 3.86 -12.35
CA ASP A 160 -21.49 3.45 -12.25
C ASP A 160 -21.94 3.18 -10.81
N TYR A 161 -20.97 2.87 -9.92
CA TYR A 161 -21.19 2.68 -8.49
C TYR A 161 -20.01 3.19 -7.68
N GLY A 162 -20.25 3.49 -6.41
CA GLY A 162 -19.26 4.07 -5.53
C GLY A 162 -18.21 3.08 -5.06
N ALA A 163 -16.98 3.56 -4.84
CA ALA A 163 -15.97 2.82 -4.10
C ALA A 163 -16.44 2.59 -2.65
N PRO A 164 -16.20 1.41 -2.05
CA PRO A 164 -16.73 1.03 -0.73
C PRO A 164 -16.46 2.02 0.39
N THR A 165 -15.35 2.75 0.33
CA THR A 165 -14.94 3.70 1.39
C THR A 165 -15.10 5.17 1.01
N SER A 166 -15.48 5.48 -0.25
CA SER A 166 -15.51 6.86 -0.76
C SER A 166 -16.88 7.33 -1.25
N GLY A 167 -17.88 6.44 -1.27
CA GLY A 167 -19.19 6.75 -1.84
C GLY A 167 -19.17 6.87 -3.36
N GLY A 168 -20.18 7.51 -3.97
CA GLY A 168 -20.30 7.69 -5.42
C GLY A 168 -19.35 8.75 -6.00
N PRO A 169 -19.21 8.81 -7.36
CA PRO A 169 -18.36 9.80 -8.05
C PRO A 169 -18.80 11.26 -7.81
N PRO A 170 -18.05 12.29 -8.30
CA PRO A 170 -16.75 12.17 -8.97
C PRO A 170 -15.60 11.88 -8.00
N TYR A 171 -14.47 11.39 -8.55
CA TYR A 171 -13.27 11.09 -7.77
C TYR A 171 -12.06 11.82 -8.33
N GLU A 172 -11.32 12.48 -7.44
CA GLU A 172 -9.95 12.92 -7.68
C GLU A 172 -9.02 11.69 -7.68
N VAL A 173 -8.02 11.71 -8.55
CA VAL A 173 -7.04 10.64 -8.66
C VAL A 173 -5.68 11.14 -8.19
N TYR A 174 -5.02 10.32 -7.39
CA TYR A 174 -3.62 10.54 -7.01
C TYR A 174 -2.78 9.36 -7.48
N GLU A 175 -1.64 9.66 -8.09
CA GLU A 175 -0.59 8.69 -8.38
C GLU A 175 0.46 8.76 -7.29
N VAL A 176 0.74 7.65 -6.63
CA VAL A 176 1.74 7.56 -5.55
C VAL A 176 2.96 6.84 -6.07
N THR A 177 4.04 7.59 -6.26
CA THR A 177 5.34 7.06 -6.68
C THR A 177 6.13 6.62 -5.45
N PRO A 178 6.56 5.35 -5.38
CA PRO A 178 7.39 4.86 -4.28
C PRO A 178 8.73 5.58 -4.18
N THR A 179 9.15 5.89 -2.96
CA THR A 179 10.50 6.36 -2.64
C THR A 179 11.25 5.35 -1.81
N LYS A 180 10.53 4.59 -0.98
CA LYS A 180 11.07 3.52 -0.16
C LYS A 180 9.99 2.45 0.08
N ALA A 181 10.39 1.20 0.20
CA ALA A 181 9.51 0.13 0.63
C ALA A 181 10.18 -0.80 1.62
N PHE A 182 9.34 -1.45 2.42
CA PHE A 182 9.71 -2.54 3.32
C PHE A 182 8.74 -3.68 3.10
N ALA A 183 9.26 -4.91 3.10
CA ALA A 183 8.46 -6.11 3.22
C ALA A 183 8.96 -6.95 4.38
N LEU A 184 8.06 -7.29 5.27
CA LEU A 184 8.33 -8.08 6.47
C LEU A 184 7.53 -9.37 6.37
N PRO A 185 8.21 -10.53 6.23
CA PRO A 185 7.56 -11.84 6.24
C PRO A 185 6.83 -12.10 7.56
N THR A 186 5.69 -12.76 7.49
CA THR A 186 4.89 -13.10 8.67
C THR A 186 5.23 -14.48 9.24
N ASP A 187 5.86 -15.35 8.44
CA ASP A 187 6.26 -16.71 8.84
C ASP A 187 7.59 -16.76 9.64
N GLY A 188 8.44 -15.73 9.52
CA GLY A 188 9.69 -15.62 10.27
C GLY A 188 10.79 -16.61 9.87
N GLU A 189 10.58 -17.53 8.93
CA GLU A 189 11.48 -18.64 8.68
C GLU A 189 12.08 -18.68 7.28
N SER A 190 11.32 -18.33 6.23
CA SER A 190 11.72 -18.58 4.84
C SER A 190 12.37 -17.40 4.13
N THR A 191 12.11 -16.15 4.60
CA THR A 191 12.62 -14.95 3.96
C THR A 191 13.06 -13.89 4.97
N THR A 192 13.97 -13.01 4.55
CA THR A 192 14.49 -11.93 5.41
C THR A 192 13.71 -10.64 5.17
N PRO A 193 13.36 -9.86 6.21
CA PRO A 193 12.86 -8.49 6.04
C PRO A 193 13.73 -7.70 5.08
N THR A 194 13.12 -7.13 4.06
CA THR A 194 13.85 -6.47 2.97
C THR A 194 13.38 -5.04 2.77
N ARG A 195 14.31 -4.15 2.47
CA ARG A 195 14.06 -2.73 2.19
C ARG A 195 14.57 -2.37 0.80
N TRP A 196 13.76 -1.61 0.06
CA TRP A 196 14.14 -0.99 -1.22
C TRP A 196 14.09 0.53 -1.11
N VAL A 197 14.96 1.20 -1.85
CA VAL A 197 15.02 2.66 -1.95
C VAL A 197 15.16 3.01 -3.42
N TRP A 198 14.27 3.85 -3.93
CA TRP A 198 14.37 4.43 -5.27
C TRP A 198 15.06 5.78 -5.18
N GLN A 199 16.04 6.00 -6.05
CA GLN A 199 16.66 7.32 -6.18
C GLN A 199 15.72 8.20 -7.00
N ALA A 200 15.49 9.42 -6.52
CA ALA A 200 14.72 10.44 -7.22
C ALA A 200 15.49 10.98 -8.43
#